data_10ee2946981eb11a20594904b99801b0
#
_entry.id   10ee2946981eb11a20594904b99801b0
#
_cell.length_a   1.000
_cell.length_b   1.000
_cell.length_c   1.000
_cell.angle_alpha   90.00
_cell.angle_beta   90.00
_cell.angle_gamma   90.00
#
_symmetry.space_group_name_H-M   'P 1'
#
loop_
_entity.id
_entity.type
_entity.pdbx_description
1 polymer ?
#
loop_
_entity_poly.entity_id
_entity_poly.type
_entity_poly.pdbx_seq_one_letter_code
_entity_poly.pdbx_strand_id
1 'polypeptide(L)'
;FHVPEPPCDAVSIKLVGVPGPKLLEDEQATQDLICVSTPTFVTPDTRANARLQAWSYKNAPIFYFLNFREPHLLDSLMQFLWTKTQTSPLEGDYFSCVPYLLGEGQAMQYAFLTRKRKRSRVPRLPLRPPDDYLREAMAKTLAEQDVEFDITLQLQTDPHLMPIENNAVLWPPRLSPRVPAAVLH
;
A
#
# COMPACT_ATOMS: atom_id res chain seq x y z
N PHE A 1 22.87 0.18 11.25
CA PHE A 1 22.47 1.23 10.29
C PHE A 1 21.03 1.61 10.65
N HIS A 2 20.85 2.82 11.18
CA HIS A 2 19.53 3.36 11.42
C HIS A 2 19.05 4.03 10.14
N VAL A 3 17.98 3.53 9.54
CA VAL A 3 17.33 4.15 8.37
C VAL A 3 16.18 4.98 8.90
N PRO A 4 16.11 6.28 8.57
CA PRO A 4 14.97 7.11 8.93
C PRO A 4 13.66 6.47 8.44
N GLU A 5 12.60 6.54 9.25
CA GLU A 5 11.31 5.98 8.89
C GLU A 5 10.78 6.61 7.60
N PRO A 6 10.35 5.78 6.63
CA PRO A 6 9.89 6.28 5.34
C PRO A 6 8.53 6.98 5.45
N PRO A 7 8.21 7.88 4.52
CA PRO A 7 6.91 8.54 4.48
C PRO A 7 5.76 7.60 4.05
N CYS A 8 6.07 6.36 3.67
CA CYS A 8 5.13 5.34 3.23
C CYS A 8 5.37 4.07 4.03
N ASP A 9 4.33 3.60 4.70
CA ASP A 9 4.34 2.36 5.47
C ASP A 9 3.77 1.20 4.69
N ALA A 10 4.16 -0.01 5.08
CA ALA A 10 3.58 -1.26 4.61
C ALA A 10 3.07 -2.07 5.80
N VAL A 11 2.04 -2.86 5.57
CA VAL A 11 1.50 -3.85 6.49
C VAL A 11 1.36 -5.19 5.79
N SER A 12 1.68 -6.26 6.49
CA SER A 12 1.54 -7.62 6.01
C SER A 12 0.76 -8.45 7.02
N ILE A 13 -0.17 -9.25 6.54
CA ILE A 13 -0.94 -10.20 7.33
C ILE A 13 -0.73 -11.59 6.74
N LYS A 14 -0.31 -12.53 7.57
CA LYS A 14 -0.22 -13.95 7.20
C LYS A 14 -1.48 -14.67 7.65
N LEU A 15 -2.26 -15.15 6.70
CA LEU A 15 -3.38 -16.06 6.95
C LEU A 15 -2.85 -17.49 7.09
N VAL A 16 -3.31 -18.21 8.09
CA VAL A 16 -2.94 -19.60 8.38
C VAL A 16 -4.16 -20.51 8.19
N GLY A 17 -3.95 -21.72 7.70
CA GLY A 17 -5.03 -22.67 7.42
C GLY A 17 -5.73 -22.42 6.07
N VAL A 18 -5.12 -21.72 5.15
CA VAL A 18 -5.66 -21.47 3.81
C VAL A 18 -5.36 -22.65 2.90
N PRO A 19 -6.38 -23.44 2.47
CA PRO A 19 -6.17 -24.59 1.60
C PRO A 19 -5.89 -24.17 0.16
N GLY A 20 -5.39 -25.13 -0.64
CA GLY A 20 -5.20 -24.99 -2.07
C GLY A 20 -3.72 -24.97 -2.49
N PRO A 21 -3.45 -25.11 -3.79
CA PRO A 21 -2.10 -25.11 -4.33
C PRO A 21 -1.45 -23.73 -4.16
N LYS A 22 -0.17 -23.71 -3.85
CA LYS A 22 0.64 -22.50 -3.75
C LYS A 22 1.62 -22.44 -4.93
N LEU A 23 2.00 -21.21 -5.32
CA LEU A 23 3.02 -21.01 -6.35
C LEU A 23 4.42 -21.37 -5.86
N LEU A 24 4.68 -21.22 -4.56
CA LEU A 24 5.94 -21.57 -3.91
C LEU A 24 5.71 -22.82 -3.05
N GLU A 25 6.60 -23.80 -3.18
CA GLU A 25 6.47 -25.11 -2.52
C GLU A 25 6.76 -25.07 -1.02
N ASP A 26 7.48 -24.06 -0.55
CA ASP A 26 7.89 -23.86 0.84
C ASP A 26 6.77 -23.27 1.73
N GLU A 27 5.71 -22.73 1.14
CA GLU A 27 4.57 -22.15 1.87
C GLU A 27 3.31 -23.03 1.74
N GLN A 28 3.09 -23.89 2.70
CA GLN A 28 1.89 -24.73 2.76
C GLN A 28 0.84 -24.13 3.68
N ALA A 29 -0.43 -24.15 3.24
CA ALA A 29 -1.60 -23.71 3.99
C ALA A 29 -1.53 -22.29 4.56
N THR A 30 -0.75 -21.39 3.94
CA THR A 30 -0.69 -19.97 4.32
C THR A 30 -0.95 -19.07 3.14
N GLN A 31 -1.36 -17.82 3.39
CA GLN A 31 -1.50 -16.77 2.39
C GLN A 31 -1.08 -15.44 2.98
N ASP A 32 -0.15 -14.77 2.33
CA ASP A 32 0.26 -13.43 2.72
C ASP A 32 -0.56 -12.37 1.99
N LEU A 33 -1.08 -11.42 2.75
CA LEU A 33 -1.70 -10.20 2.23
C LEU A 33 -0.76 -9.04 2.53
N ILE A 34 -0.22 -8.42 1.50
CA ILE A 34 0.73 -7.30 1.60
C ILE A 34 0.05 -6.05 1.10
N CYS A 35 0.08 -5.00 1.91
CA CYS A 35 -0.48 -3.69 1.60
C CYS A 35 0.52 -2.58 1.87
N VAL A 36 0.39 -1.49 1.14
CA VAL A 36 1.13 -0.24 1.37
C VAL A 36 0.17 0.93 1.59
N SER A 37 0.63 2.00 2.19
CA SER A 37 -0.21 3.16 2.57
C SER A 37 -0.63 4.06 1.40
N THR A 38 -0.40 3.63 0.15
CA THR A 38 -0.82 4.33 -1.07
C THR A 38 -1.85 3.51 -1.84
N PRO A 39 -2.91 4.12 -2.41
CA PRO A 39 -3.97 3.38 -3.09
C PRO A 39 -3.58 2.86 -4.48
N THR A 40 -2.50 3.38 -5.06
CA THR A 40 -1.94 2.94 -6.34
C THR A 40 -0.44 2.75 -6.22
N PHE A 41 0.14 1.96 -7.11
CA PHE A 41 1.57 1.85 -7.20
C PHE A 41 2.17 3.05 -7.97
N VAL A 42 3.43 3.40 -7.67
CA VAL A 42 4.11 4.55 -8.29
C VAL A 42 4.41 4.36 -9.77
N THR A 43 4.52 3.13 -10.21
CA THR A 43 4.79 2.76 -11.60
C THR A 43 3.67 1.90 -12.17
N PRO A 44 3.34 2.07 -13.47
CA PRO A 44 2.23 1.35 -14.07
C PRO A 44 2.47 -0.17 -14.16
N ASP A 45 3.70 -0.57 -14.38
CA ASP A 45 4.05 -1.98 -14.61
C ASP A 45 5.43 -2.36 -14.03
N THR A 46 5.74 -3.64 -14.08
CA THR A 46 7.00 -4.21 -13.58
C THR A 46 8.23 -3.67 -14.33
N ARG A 47 8.11 -3.37 -15.63
CA ARG A 47 9.23 -2.85 -16.44
C ARG A 47 9.57 -1.43 -16.03
N ALA A 48 8.57 -0.58 -15.85
CA ALA A 48 8.71 0.78 -15.34
C ALA A 48 9.29 0.77 -13.92
N ASN A 49 8.80 -0.16 -13.08
CA ASN A 49 9.34 -0.33 -11.72
C ASN A 49 10.82 -0.75 -11.73
N ALA A 50 11.22 -1.68 -12.58
CA ALA A 50 12.63 -2.08 -12.71
C ALA A 50 13.54 -0.91 -13.11
N ARG A 51 13.06 -0.03 -14.01
CA ARG A 51 13.78 1.20 -14.38
C ARG A 51 13.89 2.18 -13.21
N LEU A 52 12.80 2.39 -12.46
CA LEU A 52 12.81 3.25 -11.27
C LEU A 52 13.78 2.70 -10.22
N GLN A 53 13.77 1.39 -9.95
CA GLN A 53 14.67 0.76 -8.98
C GLN A 53 16.15 0.90 -9.39
N ALA A 54 16.47 0.82 -10.69
CA ALA A 54 17.83 1.02 -11.18
C ALA A 54 18.36 2.44 -10.88
N TRP A 55 17.50 3.47 -10.91
CA TRP A 55 17.85 4.83 -10.52
C TRP A 55 17.85 5.02 -9.00
N SER A 56 16.93 4.38 -8.28
CA SER A 56 16.88 4.40 -6.82
C SER A 56 18.13 3.77 -6.21
N TYR A 57 18.61 2.68 -6.78
CA TYR A 57 19.86 2.04 -6.36
C TYR A 57 21.10 2.97 -6.49
N LYS A 58 21.06 3.89 -7.46
CA LYS A 58 22.08 4.93 -7.65
C LYS A 58 21.87 6.17 -6.76
N ASN A 59 20.92 6.13 -5.83
CA ASN A 59 20.48 7.28 -5.03
C ASN A 59 20.02 8.50 -5.87
N ALA A 60 19.49 8.26 -7.05
CA ALA A 60 19.12 9.30 -8.01
C ALA A 60 17.74 9.06 -8.66
N PRO A 61 16.67 8.75 -7.90
CA PRO A 61 15.36 8.43 -8.46
C PRO A 61 14.74 9.58 -9.26
N ILE A 62 15.17 10.81 -9.00
CA ILE A 62 14.70 12.00 -9.72
C ILE A 62 14.91 11.88 -11.24
N PHE A 63 15.98 11.22 -11.69
CA PHE A 63 16.27 11.05 -13.11
C PHE A 63 15.31 10.09 -13.83
N TYR A 64 14.61 9.21 -13.11
CA TYR A 64 13.51 8.45 -13.67
C TYR A 64 12.35 9.38 -14.07
N PHE A 65 11.97 10.29 -13.18
CA PHE A 65 10.84 11.20 -13.39
C PHE A 65 11.15 12.31 -14.41
N LEU A 66 12.40 12.75 -14.49
CA LEU A 66 12.85 13.83 -15.40
C LEU A 66 13.43 13.30 -16.72
N ASN A 67 13.10 12.08 -17.12
CA ASN A 67 13.56 11.53 -18.39
C ASN A 67 12.93 12.29 -19.56
N PHE A 68 13.73 13.03 -20.33
CA PHE A 68 13.26 13.85 -21.47
C PHE A 68 12.68 13.01 -22.64
N ARG A 69 12.99 11.72 -22.72
CA ARG A 69 12.45 10.83 -23.76
C ARG A 69 11.10 10.22 -23.40
N GLU A 70 10.89 9.93 -22.13
CA GLU A 70 9.66 9.38 -21.58
C GLU A 70 9.40 10.08 -20.23
N PRO A 71 8.80 11.28 -20.23
CA PRO A 71 8.59 12.03 -18.99
C PRO A 71 7.52 11.38 -18.13
N HIS A 72 7.90 10.97 -16.92
CA HIS A 72 7.00 10.38 -15.92
C HIS A 72 6.50 11.43 -14.92
N LEU A 73 6.17 12.64 -15.41
CA LEU A 73 5.76 13.75 -14.54
C LEU A 73 4.47 13.50 -13.79
N LEU A 74 3.51 12.80 -14.41
CA LEU A 74 2.26 12.40 -13.75
C LEU A 74 2.52 11.40 -12.63
N ASP A 75 3.41 10.43 -12.85
CA ASP A 75 3.79 9.44 -11.83
C ASP A 75 4.48 10.14 -10.66
N SER A 76 5.35 11.12 -10.94
CA SER A 76 5.98 11.96 -9.92
C SER A 76 4.96 12.76 -9.12
N LEU A 77 4.00 13.39 -9.79
CA LEU A 77 2.94 14.16 -9.14
C LEU A 77 2.08 13.25 -8.25
N MET A 78 1.70 12.08 -8.76
CA MET A 78 0.92 11.10 -7.99
C MET A 78 1.71 10.60 -6.78
N GLN A 79 2.99 10.28 -6.95
CA GLN A 79 3.87 9.90 -5.85
C GLN A 79 3.92 10.99 -4.77
N PHE A 80 4.10 12.25 -5.18
CA PHE A 80 4.14 13.37 -4.26
C PHE A 80 2.81 13.58 -3.51
N LEU A 81 1.67 13.45 -4.21
CA LEU A 81 0.34 13.56 -3.61
C LEU A 81 0.04 12.45 -2.59
N TRP A 82 0.54 11.24 -2.85
CA TRP A 82 0.32 10.08 -1.97
C TRP A 82 1.38 9.95 -0.86
N THR A 83 2.55 10.58 -1.02
CA THR A 83 3.58 10.59 0.02
C THR A 83 3.13 11.47 1.18
N LYS A 84 2.75 10.85 2.29
CA LYS A 84 2.30 11.54 3.50
C LYS A 84 3.12 11.08 4.69
N THR A 85 3.47 12.00 5.56
CA THR A 85 4.03 11.66 6.86
C THR A 85 2.94 10.97 7.68
N GLN A 86 3.15 9.70 8.01
CA GLN A 86 2.22 8.93 8.82
C GLN A 86 2.28 9.40 10.28
N THR A 87 1.14 9.38 10.96
CA THR A 87 1.07 9.72 12.39
C THR A 87 1.30 8.49 13.27
N SER A 88 0.83 7.34 12.82
CA SER A 88 1.04 6.02 13.40
C SER A 88 0.72 4.96 12.34
N PRO A 89 1.43 3.82 12.31
CA PRO A 89 1.09 2.71 11.41
C PRO A 89 -0.33 2.17 11.62
N LEU A 90 -0.90 2.34 12.82
CA LEU A 90 -2.25 1.87 13.17
C LEU A 90 -3.36 2.87 12.83
N GLU A 91 -3.03 4.01 12.24
CA GLU A 91 -3.98 5.08 11.89
C GLU A 91 -4.08 5.32 10.38
N GLY A 92 -3.33 4.56 9.58
CA GLY A 92 -3.32 4.63 8.12
C GLY A 92 -4.28 3.63 7.47
N ASP A 93 -4.70 3.94 6.24
CA ASP A 93 -5.33 2.97 5.35
C ASP A 93 -4.26 2.33 4.48
N TYR A 94 -4.39 1.03 4.22
CA TYR A 94 -3.43 0.25 3.46
C TYR A 94 -4.11 -0.46 2.30
N PHE A 95 -3.44 -0.52 1.15
CA PHE A 95 -4.00 -0.99 -0.10
C PHE A 95 -3.08 -2.03 -0.74
N SER A 96 -3.66 -3.00 -1.44
CA SER A 96 -2.90 -4.01 -2.18
C SER A 96 -2.11 -3.43 -3.36
N CYS A 97 -2.48 -2.23 -3.83
CA CYS A 97 -1.93 -1.50 -4.98
C CYS A 97 -1.99 -2.23 -6.32
N VAL A 98 -1.95 -3.55 -6.31
CA VAL A 98 -2.05 -4.40 -7.50
C VAL A 98 -3.29 -5.27 -7.42
N PRO A 99 -3.90 -5.62 -8.56
CA PRO A 99 -5.01 -6.55 -8.61
C PRO A 99 -4.57 -8.00 -8.35
N TYR A 100 -5.48 -8.77 -7.79
CA TYR A 100 -5.34 -10.21 -7.55
C TYR A 100 -6.57 -10.95 -8.10
N LEU A 101 -6.43 -12.25 -8.34
CA LEU A 101 -7.57 -13.09 -8.67
C LEU A 101 -8.32 -13.54 -7.41
N LEU A 102 -9.63 -13.37 -7.41
CA LEU A 102 -10.55 -13.92 -6.43
C LEU A 102 -11.31 -15.07 -7.08
N GLY A 103 -10.72 -16.27 -7.06
CA GLY A 103 -11.25 -17.39 -7.84
C GLY A 103 -11.02 -17.23 -9.34
N GLU A 104 -11.79 -17.96 -10.15
CA GLU A 104 -11.67 -17.93 -11.60
C GLU A 104 -12.34 -16.68 -12.20
N GLY A 105 -11.60 -15.95 -13.02
CA GLY A 105 -12.12 -14.86 -13.86
C GLY A 105 -12.48 -13.57 -13.16
N GLN A 106 -12.39 -13.48 -11.83
CA GLN A 106 -12.71 -12.24 -11.10
C GLN A 106 -11.44 -11.57 -10.56
N ALA A 107 -11.09 -10.40 -11.07
CA ALA A 107 -10.03 -9.58 -10.49
C ALA A 107 -10.56 -8.71 -9.34
N MET A 108 -9.74 -8.54 -8.32
CA MET A 108 -10.06 -7.71 -7.16
C MET A 108 -8.83 -6.96 -6.64
N GLN A 109 -9.06 -5.89 -5.91
CA GLN A 109 -8.09 -5.26 -5.02
C GLN A 109 -8.61 -5.35 -3.59
N TYR A 110 -7.71 -5.50 -2.62
CA TYR A 110 -8.08 -5.48 -1.20
C TYR A 110 -7.47 -4.26 -0.50
N ALA A 111 -8.06 -3.89 0.63
CA ALA A 111 -7.53 -2.83 1.48
C ALA A 111 -7.84 -3.11 2.95
N PHE A 112 -6.97 -2.61 3.84
CA PHE A 112 -7.16 -2.55 5.27
C PHE A 112 -7.46 -1.11 5.64
N LEU A 113 -8.71 -0.83 5.98
CA LEU A 113 -9.18 0.52 6.31
C LEU A 113 -9.28 0.66 7.82
N THR A 114 -8.56 1.64 8.38
CA THR A 114 -8.61 1.87 9.82
C THR A 114 -9.98 2.37 10.27
N ARG A 115 -10.50 1.80 11.36
CA ARG A 115 -11.71 2.30 12.03
C ARG A 115 -11.42 3.52 12.90
N LYS A 116 -10.16 3.82 13.16
CA LYS A 116 -9.76 4.98 13.96
C LYS A 116 -9.92 6.27 13.17
N ARG A 117 -10.95 7.04 13.49
CA ARG A 117 -11.25 8.31 12.79
C ARG A 117 -10.37 9.48 13.24
N LYS A 118 -9.89 9.46 14.47
CA LYS A 118 -9.07 10.55 15.04
C LYS A 118 -7.60 10.21 14.94
N ARG A 119 -6.86 10.94 14.12
CA ARG A 119 -5.42 10.77 13.96
C ARG A 119 -4.64 11.47 15.07
N SER A 120 -3.56 10.85 15.49
CA SER A 120 -2.58 11.44 16.40
C SER A 120 -1.82 12.58 15.70
N ARG A 121 -1.05 13.35 16.45
CA ARG A 121 -0.17 14.39 15.88
C ARG A 121 1.22 13.83 15.68
N VAL A 122 1.82 14.13 14.52
CA VAL A 122 3.23 13.84 14.30
C VAL A 122 4.06 14.74 15.22
N PRO A 123 4.95 14.17 16.04
CA PRO A 123 5.78 14.97 16.94
C PRO A 123 6.76 15.86 16.17
N ARG A 124 7.00 17.05 16.66
CA ARG A 124 7.97 18.04 16.13
C ARG A 124 7.77 18.52 14.69
N LEU A 125 6.58 18.34 14.08
CA LEU A 125 6.30 19.02 12.82
C LEU A 125 6.20 20.56 13.04
N PRO A 126 6.75 21.37 12.09
CA PRO A 126 7.33 21.02 10.79
C PRO A 126 8.80 20.58 10.81
N LEU A 127 9.44 20.47 11.98
CA LEU A 127 10.79 19.93 12.10
C LEU A 127 10.79 18.42 11.85
N ARG A 128 11.98 17.86 11.58
CA ARG A 128 12.14 16.42 11.38
C ARG A 128 11.64 15.64 12.61
N PRO A 129 10.72 14.66 12.47
CA PRO A 129 10.31 13.81 13.57
C PRO A 129 11.48 12.98 14.12
N PRO A 130 11.40 12.49 15.37
CA PRO A 130 12.35 11.50 15.87
C PRO A 130 12.37 10.25 14.99
N ASP A 131 13.53 9.58 14.90
CA ASP A 131 13.70 8.46 13.96
C ASP A 131 12.82 7.24 14.28
N ASP A 132 12.44 7.01 15.54
CA ASP A 132 11.61 5.88 16.00
C ASP A 132 10.15 6.26 16.30
N TYR A 133 9.68 7.42 15.87
CA TYR A 133 8.37 7.95 16.30
C TYR A 133 7.17 7.07 15.91
N LEU A 134 7.20 6.39 14.77
CA LEU A 134 6.14 5.48 14.33
C LEU A 134 6.07 4.23 15.22
N ARG A 135 7.23 3.65 15.55
CA ARG A 135 7.34 2.52 16.47
C ARG A 135 6.81 2.88 17.85
N GLU A 136 7.22 4.04 18.37
CA GLU A 136 6.77 4.53 19.67
C GLU A 136 5.27 4.80 19.68
N ALA A 137 4.73 5.43 18.61
CA ALA A 137 3.30 5.68 18.45
C ALA A 137 2.49 4.37 18.39
N MET A 138 2.99 3.37 17.66
CA MET A 138 2.36 2.05 17.58
C MET A 138 2.35 1.36 18.94
N ALA A 139 3.50 1.26 19.62
CA ALA A 139 3.63 0.63 20.93
C ALA A 139 2.73 1.29 21.98
N LYS A 140 2.67 2.62 21.99
CA LYS A 140 1.80 3.38 22.89
C LYS A 140 0.31 3.07 22.62
N THR A 141 -0.10 3.08 21.35
CA THR A 141 -1.49 2.80 21.00
C THR A 141 -1.92 1.40 21.44
N LEU A 142 -1.10 0.37 21.16
CA LEU A 142 -1.40 -1.02 21.53
C LEU A 142 -1.37 -1.28 23.04
N ALA A 143 -0.65 -0.46 23.81
CA ALA A 143 -0.68 -0.53 25.27
C ALA A 143 -1.95 0.07 25.89
N GLU A 144 -2.61 0.99 25.18
CA GLU A 144 -3.77 1.74 25.69
C GLU A 144 -5.11 1.20 25.16
N GLN A 145 -5.13 0.60 23.94
CA GLN A 145 -6.39 0.17 23.30
C GLN A 145 -6.15 -0.85 22.19
N ASP A 146 -7.18 -1.64 21.91
CA ASP A 146 -7.23 -2.49 20.72
C ASP A 146 -7.43 -1.64 19.46
N VAL A 147 -6.99 -2.15 18.32
CA VAL A 147 -7.09 -1.48 17.02
C VAL A 147 -7.79 -2.41 16.03
N GLU A 148 -8.73 -1.85 15.30
CA GLU A 148 -9.50 -2.58 14.31
C GLU A 148 -9.28 -2.02 12.89
N PHE A 149 -9.15 -2.93 11.94
CA PHE A 149 -9.17 -2.62 10.51
C PHE A 149 -10.29 -3.39 9.82
N ASP A 150 -11.02 -2.70 8.94
CA ASP A 150 -11.91 -3.35 8.00
C ASP A 150 -11.10 -3.87 6.81
N ILE A 151 -11.10 -5.18 6.60
CA ILE A 151 -10.58 -5.79 5.38
C ILE A 151 -11.67 -5.69 4.33
N THR A 152 -11.40 -4.97 3.24
CA THR A 152 -12.36 -4.69 2.18
C THR A 152 -11.87 -5.16 0.83
N LEU A 153 -12.80 -5.53 -0.05
CA LEU A 153 -12.54 -5.93 -1.42
C LEU A 153 -13.19 -4.93 -2.39
N GLN A 154 -12.50 -4.65 -3.49
CA GLN A 154 -13.03 -3.92 -4.63
C GLN A 154 -12.92 -4.82 -5.86
N LEU A 155 -14.06 -5.18 -6.44
CA LEU A 155 -14.11 -6.10 -7.59
C LEU A 155 -13.98 -5.34 -8.89
N GLN A 156 -13.30 -5.91 -9.88
CA GLN A 156 -13.26 -5.35 -11.23
C GLN A 156 -14.64 -5.49 -11.90
N THR A 157 -15.22 -4.38 -12.33
CA THR A 157 -16.49 -4.33 -13.05
C THR A 157 -16.35 -3.83 -14.48
N ASP A 158 -15.28 -3.08 -14.78
CA ASP A 158 -14.97 -2.53 -16.09
C ASP A 158 -13.47 -2.66 -16.37
N PRO A 159 -13.04 -3.58 -17.27
CA PRO A 159 -11.61 -3.78 -17.56
C PRO A 159 -10.91 -2.57 -18.18
N HIS A 160 -11.63 -1.66 -18.85
CA HIS A 160 -11.05 -0.48 -19.46
C HIS A 160 -10.75 0.62 -18.44
N LEU A 161 -11.66 0.83 -17.49
CA LEU A 161 -11.52 1.84 -16.43
C LEU A 161 -10.83 1.29 -15.17
N MET A 162 -10.75 -0.02 -15.05
CA MET A 162 -10.13 -0.74 -13.93
C MET A 162 -9.12 -1.77 -14.47
N PRO A 163 -8.05 -1.32 -15.16
CA PRO A 163 -7.08 -2.23 -15.78
C PRO A 163 -6.33 -3.04 -14.72
N ILE A 164 -5.99 -4.29 -15.06
CA ILE A 164 -5.17 -5.17 -14.21
C ILE A 164 -3.67 -5.02 -14.48
N GLU A 165 -3.30 -4.57 -15.70
CA GLU A 165 -1.92 -4.42 -16.14
C GLU A 165 -1.35 -3.00 -15.93
N ASN A 166 -2.13 -2.09 -15.34
CA ASN A 166 -1.68 -0.74 -15.04
C ASN A 166 -1.96 -0.40 -13.56
N ASN A 167 -0.95 -0.57 -12.73
CA ASN A 167 -1.03 -0.39 -11.29
C ASN A 167 -1.04 1.08 -10.83
N ALA A 168 -0.82 2.03 -11.74
CA ALA A 168 -0.90 3.46 -11.45
C ALA A 168 -2.35 4.00 -11.57
N VAL A 169 -3.29 3.21 -12.08
CA VAL A 169 -4.70 3.61 -12.23
C VAL A 169 -5.47 3.31 -10.95
N LEU A 170 -6.02 4.36 -10.35
CA LEU A 170 -6.96 4.21 -9.23
C LEU A 170 -8.32 3.70 -9.75
N TRP A 171 -8.75 2.56 -9.27
CA TRP A 171 -10.06 2.02 -9.60
C TRP A 171 -11.18 2.89 -9.03
N PRO A 172 -12.12 3.39 -9.88
CA PRO A 172 -13.14 4.35 -9.43
C PRO A 172 -14.14 3.72 -8.44
N PRO A 173 -14.28 4.25 -7.20
CA PRO A 173 -15.24 3.72 -6.23
C PRO A 173 -16.71 3.78 -6.69
N ARG A 174 -17.03 4.70 -7.60
CA ARG A 174 -18.36 4.83 -8.18
C ARG A 174 -18.77 3.64 -9.07
N LEU A 175 -17.79 2.96 -9.69
CA LEU A 175 -18.04 1.79 -10.53
C LEU A 175 -18.05 0.51 -9.72
N SER A 176 -17.19 0.45 -8.72
CA SER A 176 -17.07 -0.68 -7.81
C SER A 176 -16.78 -0.16 -6.41
N PRO A 177 -17.78 -0.02 -5.55
CA PRO A 177 -17.55 0.34 -4.15
C PRO A 177 -16.85 -0.80 -3.42
N ARG A 178 -16.04 -0.43 -2.43
CA ARG A 178 -15.39 -1.42 -1.56
C ARG A 178 -16.44 -2.10 -0.69
N VAL A 179 -16.42 -3.42 -0.65
CA VAL A 179 -17.30 -4.23 0.20
C VAL A 179 -16.51 -4.82 1.36
N PRO A 180 -17.04 -4.81 2.59
CA PRO A 180 -16.38 -5.42 3.75
C PRO A 180 -16.31 -6.94 3.58
N ALA A 181 -15.17 -7.52 3.90
CA ALA A 181 -14.93 -8.97 3.86
C ALA A 181 -14.64 -9.54 5.25
N ALA A 182 -13.87 -8.84 6.07
CA ALA A 182 -13.51 -9.28 7.42
C ALA A 182 -13.11 -8.07 8.29
N VAL A 183 -12.92 -8.34 9.57
CA VAL A 183 -12.35 -7.39 10.53
C VAL A 183 -11.10 -8.02 11.13
N LEU A 184 -10.04 -7.23 11.16
CA LEU A 184 -8.81 -7.55 11.86
C LEU A 184 -8.84 -6.82 13.21
N HIS A 185 -8.62 -7.58 14.28
CA HIS A 185 -8.48 -7.08 15.65
C HIS A 185 -7.04 -7.17 16.12
#